data_ce7f80003baef1a4903de142ccb0eeda
#
_entry.id   ce7f80003baef1a4903de142ccb0eeda
#
_cell.length_a   1.000
_cell.length_b   1.000
_cell.length_c   1.000
_cell.angle_alpha   90.00
_cell.angle_beta   90.00
_cell.angle_gamma   90.00
#
_symmetry.space_group_name_H-M   'P 1'
#
loop_
_entity.id
_entity.type
_entity.pdbx_description
1 polymer ?
#
loop_
_entity_poly.entity_id
_entity_poly.type
_entity_poly.pdbx_seq_one_letter_code
_entity_poly.pdbx_strand_id
1 'polypeptide(L)'
;MEENTVLNILETSHLKTLVVVLGVTAGNKHDTNSVALIELHCGTGQSTGCNLFEKTYDINYPDVGGVYLTGKPRPGVGPQDVALAIIGATFGNGYVNNKVMEFVGPGVSKLSADFRIGIDVMTTETTCLSSIWETDEVVEQHYRAHGRPEDYKRLAPGKVAYYDRMIEINLDEMESMIALPFHPSNAYTIHEFVANAEEILAKIEAEAKAMFPKSNPDLVSKVRDGKVYADQGIIAGCAGGIYENIDEAADILRGASCGNGYFSLSVYPTSVPVSLELTRNGDSAALLEAGAVIKPSFCGPCFGAGDVPSNNGLSLRHTTRNFPNREGSKPGEGQISAVALMDARSIAATAANGGVITAATDIEYEPQHRPYSFDKGVYEKRVYRGYGHPQPETELILGPNITDWPEMFALSDNLLLKLAAVIRDPVTTTDELIPSGETSSYRSNPLRLSEFALSRRVPEYMGRSKACAALEADRRAGNVPAEIADALAKVGADAKSTQFGSCVFAMKPGDGSAREQAASCQKVLGGWANIANEYATKRYRSNLINWGMLPLTCTEDI
;
A
#
# COMPACT_ATOMS: atom_id res chain seq x y z
N MET A 1 -13.79 24.50 -21.49
CA MET A 1 -12.75 23.50 -21.15
C MET A 1 -11.55 24.11 -20.39
N GLU A 2 -11.75 25.26 -19.83
CA GLU A 2 -10.81 25.85 -18.85
C GLU A 2 -11.26 25.52 -17.42
N GLU A 3 -12.10 24.53 -17.26
CA GLU A 3 -13.05 24.46 -16.14
C GLU A 3 -12.74 23.36 -15.16
N ASN A 4 -11.86 22.42 -15.55
CA ASN A 4 -11.48 21.32 -14.68
C ASN A 4 -9.98 21.08 -14.84
N THR A 5 -9.24 21.26 -13.77
CA THR A 5 -7.78 21.15 -13.75
C THR A 5 -7.31 19.76 -14.18
N VAL A 6 -8.01 18.71 -13.77
CA VAL A 6 -7.67 17.34 -14.17
C VAL A 6 -7.86 17.14 -15.67
N LEU A 7 -8.95 17.65 -16.22
CA LEU A 7 -9.22 17.58 -17.68
C LEU A 7 -8.16 18.35 -18.48
N ASN A 8 -7.78 19.54 -18.02
CA ASN A 8 -6.69 20.30 -18.63
C ASN A 8 -5.37 19.53 -18.60
N ILE A 9 -5.06 18.82 -17.53
CA ILE A 9 -3.85 18.00 -17.45
C ILE A 9 -3.94 16.83 -18.42
N LEU A 10 -5.07 16.14 -18.47
CA LEU A 10 -5.28 15.00 -19.38
C LEU A 10 -5.25 15.43 -20.85
N GLU A 11 -5.75 16.63 -21.18
CA GLU A 11 -5.80 17.14 -22.55
C GLU A 11 -4.54 17.92 -22.97
N THR A 12 -3.95 18.72 -22.09
CA THR A 12 -2.87 19.66 -22.44
C THR A 12 -1.47 19.18 -22.14
N SER A 13 -1.29 18.30 -21.14
CA SER A 13 0.05 17.86 -20.71
C SER A 13 0.56 16.63 -21.41
N HIS A 14 0.01 16.24 -22.57
CA HIS A 14 0.34 14.95 -23.16
C HIS A 14 0.42 13.86 -22.07
N LEU A 15 -0.66 13.17 -21.85
CA LEU A 15 -0.83 12.04 -20.92
C LEU A 15 0.43 11.18 -20.73
N LYS A 16 1.28 11.13 -21.76
CA LYS A 16 2.59 10.48 -21.79
C LYS A 16 3.55 10.92 -20.69
N THR A 17 3.59 12.21 -20.37
CA THR A 17 4.50 12.72 -19.34
C THR A 17 3.96 12.42 -17.93
N LEU A 18 2.66 12.50 -17.76
CA LEU A 18 1.99 12.20 -16.50
C LEU A 18 2.13 10.71 -16.13
N VAL A 19 1.93 9.84 -17.11
CA VAL A 19 1.99 8.38 -16.90
C VAL A 19 3.41 7.90 -16.60
N VAL A 20 4.44 8.47 -17.24
CA VAL A 20 5.84 8.15 -16.95
C VAL A 20 6.22 8.53 -15.51
N VAL A 21 5.79 9.68 -15.07
CA VAL A 21 6.00 10.15 -13.70
C VAL A 21 5.31 9.23 -12.68
N LEU A 22 4.10 8.80 -12.98
CA LEU A 22 3.30 7.92 -12.11
C LEU A 22 3.82 6.49 -12.06
N GLY A 23 4.35 5.98 -13.16
CA GLY A 23 4.98 4.65 -13.19
C GLY A 23 6.22 4.58 -12.29
N VAL A 24 7.00 5.63 -12.24
CA VAL A 24 8.18 5.73 -11.36
C VAL A 24 7.79 5.84 -9.89
N THR A 25 6.77 6.61 -9.56
CA THR A 25 6.27 6.74 -8.18
C THR A 25 5.60 5.48 -7.67
N ALA A 26 4.87 4.76 -8.49
CA ALA A 26 4.23 3.50 -8.09
C ALA A 26 5.24 2.37 -7.84
N GLY A 27 6.40 2.38 -8.51
CA GLY A 27 7.47 1.41 -8.29
C GLY A 27 8.35 1.71 -7.08
N ASN A 28 8.49 2.96 -6.73
CA ASN A 28 9.44 3.41 -5.72
C ASN A 28 8.78 4.41 -4.77
N LYS A 29 7.94 3.90 -3.88
CA LYS A 29 7.21 4.71 -2.88
C LYS A 29 8.12 5.55 -1.97
N HIS A 30 9.42 5.40 -2.08
CA HIS A 30 10.42 6.11 -1.28
C HIS A 30 11.02 7.35 -1.96
N ASP A 31 10.82 7.51 -3.28
CA ASP A 31 11.25 8.70 -4.02
C ASP A 31 10.12 9.70 -4.26
N THR A 32 9.04 9.58 -3.54
CA THR A 32 7.82 10.36 -3.72
C THR A 32 7.96 11.85 -3.43
N ASN A 33 9.08 12.29 -2.90
CA ASN A 33 9.31 13.69 -2.60
C ASN A 33 9.30 14.65 -3.81
N SER A 34 9.29 14.12 -5.03
CA SER A 34 9.43 14.97 -6.21
C SER A 34 8.20 15.07 -7.10
N VAL A 35 7.18 14.24 -6.88
CA VAL A 35 6.03 14.18 -7.82
C VAL A 35 4.70 13.99 -7.11
N ALA A 36 4.71 14.15 -5.85
CA ALA A 36 3.71 13.67 -4.92
C ALA A 36 2.38 14.41 -4.94
N LEU A 37 2.11 15.25 -5.89
CA LEU A 37 0.81 15.92 -5.98
C LEU A 37 -0.11 15.32 -7.04
N ILE A 38 0.34 14.26 -7.71
CA ILE A 38 -0.50 13.49 -8.64
C ILE A 38 -0.14 12.02 -8.50
N GLU A 39 -1.04 11.21 -8.00
CA GLU A 39 -0.88 9.76 -7.91
C GLU A 39 -1.98 9.04 -8.70
N LEU A 40 -1.59 8.18 -9.65
CA LEU A 40 -2.51 7.32 -10.38
C LEU A 40 -2.54 5.93 -9.73
N HIS A 41 -3.64 5.56 -9.16
CA HIS A 41 -3.81 4.29 -8.44
C HIS A 41 -4.08 3.13 -9.40
N CYS A 42 -3.12 2.81 -10.24
CA CYS A 42 -3.17 1.67 -11.16
C CYS A 42 -2.12 0.60 -10.79
N GLY A 43 -2.28 -0.59 -11.34
CA GLY A 43 -1.32 -1.68 -11.13
C GLY A 43 0.06 -1.31 -11.70
N THR A 44 1.10 -1.39 -10.88
CA THR A 44 2.46 -0.97 -11.23
C THR A 44 2.98 -1.65 -12.49
N GLY A 45 2.82 -2.97 -12.60
CA GLY A 45 3.31 -3.74 -13.75
C GLY A 45 2.63 -3.33 -15.06
N GLN A 46 1.32 -3.11 -15.05
CA GLN A 46 0.58 -2.68 -16.23
C GLN A 46 0.96 -1.27 -16.65
N SER A 47 1.01 -0.33 -15.72
CA SER A 47 1.41 1.05 -15.98
C SER A 47 2.83 1.12 -16.54
N THR A 48 3.78 0.40 -15.95
CA THR A 48 5.17 0.35 -16.40
C THR A 48 5.28 -0.28 -17.78
N GLY A 49 4.57 -1.37 -18.05
CA GLY A 49 4.55 -2.02 -19.37
C GLY A 49 4.04 -1.10 -20.46
N CYS A 50 2.89 -0.46 -20.25
CA CYS A 50 2.35 0.51 -21.20
C CYS A 50 3.30 1.69 -21.45
N ASN A 51 3.93 2.22 -20.40
CA ASN A 51 4.89 3.33 -20.53
C ASN A 51 6.15 2.92 -21.31
N LEU A 52 6.66 1.72 -21.11
CA LEU A 52 7.87 1.25 -21.77
C LEU A 52 7.64 0.91 -23.26
N PHE A 53 6.53 0.26 -23.57
CA PHE A 53 6.28 -0.29 -24.91
C PHE A 53 5.37 0.58 -25.76
N GLU A 54 4.25 1.04 -25.20
CA GLU A 54 3.22 1.77 -25.95
C GLU A 54 3.31 3.29 -25.75
N LYS A 55 3.97 3.75 -24.69
CA LYS A 55 4.08 5.16 -24.27
C LYS A 55 2.73 5.79 -23.91
N THR A 56 1.68 5.00 -23.83
CA THR A 56 0.33 5.43 -23.44
C THR A 56 -0.30 4.39 -22.51
N TYR A 57 -1.23 4.83 -21.70
CA TYR A 57 -2.04 3.98 -20.83
C TYR A 57 -3.49 4.43 -20.90
N ASP A 58 -4.34 3.60 -21.48
CA ASP A 58 -5.74 3.92 -21.66
C ASP A 58 -6.54 3.73 -20.37
N ILE A 59 -7.25 4.76 -19.96
CA ILE A 59 -8.19 4.73 -18.84
C ILE A 59 -9.57 5.18 -19.32
N ASN A 60 -10.62 4.69 -18.66
CA ASN A 60 -11.94 5.27 -18.85
C ASN A 60 -11.91 6.72 -18.36
N TYR A 61 -12.63 7.60 -19.04
CA TYR A 61 -12.78 8.99 -18.62
C TYR A 61 -13.39 9.01 -17.20
N PRO A 62 -12.71 9.55 -16.18
CA PRO A 62 -13.16 9.49 -14.81
C PRO A 62 -14.10 10.64 -14.47
N ASP A 63 -15.06 10.40 -13.59
CA ASP A 63 -15.70 11.49 -12.84
C ASP A 63 -14.67 12.18 -11.95
N VAL A 64 -14.88 13.46 -11.67
CA VAL A 64 -14.03 14.26 -10.79
C VAL A 64 -14.80 14.69 -9.54
N GLY A 65 -14.27 14.34 -8.38
CA GLY A 65 -14.77 14.81 -7.09
C GLY A 65 -13.89 15.90 -6.52
N GLY A 66 -14.44 17.09 -6.27
CA GLY A 66 -13.73 18.14 -5.55
C GLY A 66 -13.62 17.79 -4.06
N VAL A 67 -12.44 18.00 -3.47
CA VAL A 67 -12.23 18.00 -2.02
C VAL A 67 -11.94 19.43 -1.61
N TYR A 68 -12.96 20.11 -1.09
CA TYR A 68 -12.90 21.52 -0.75
C TYR A 68 -12.44 21.70 0.69
N LEU A 69 -11.23 22.23 0.86
CA LEU A 69 -10.60 22.46 2.15
C LEU A 69 -10.80 23.88 2.62
N THR A 70 -11.30 24.05 3.84
CA THR A 70 -11.42 25.34 4.53
C THR A 70 -10.63 25.35 5.84
N GLY A 71 -10.39 26.54 6.41
CA GLY A 71 -9.67 26.66 7.68
C GLY A 71 -8.19 26.28 7.60
N LYS A 72 -7.63 25.89 8.74
CA LYS A 72 -6.26 25.39 8.90
C LYS A 72 -6.20 24.34 10.01
N PRO A 73 -5.31 23.34 9.96
CA PRO A 73 -5.15 22.40 11.06
C PRO A 73 -4.69 23.10 12.34
N ARG A 74 -5.27 22.74 13.47
CA ARG A 74 -4.77 23.14 14.79
C ARG A 74 -3.55 22.28 15.17
N PRO A 75 -2.69 22.73 16.09
CA PRO A 75 -1.59 21.91 16.61
C PRO A 75 -2.10 20.54 17.06
N GLY A 76 -1.36 19.47 16.74
CA GLY A 76 -1.74 18.10 17.05
C GLY A 76 -2.53 17.38 15.95
N VAL A 77 -3.13 18.11 15.00
CA VAL A 77 -3.77 17.51 13.82
C VAL A 77 -2.74 17.33 12.71
N GLY A 78 -2.57 16.11 12.25
CA GLY A 78 -1.65 15.78 11.17
C GLY A 78 -2.33 15.29 9.88
N PRO A 79 -1.55 15.02 8.85
CA PRO A 79 -2.08 14.61 7.55
C PRO A 79 -2.85 13.29 7.61
N GLN A 80 -2.45 12.37 8.47
CA GLN A 80 -3.14 11.09 8.64
C GLN A 80 -4.54 11.27 9.21
N ASP A 81 -4.76 12.23 10.09
CA ASP A 81 -6.09 12.51 10.65
C ASP A 81 -7.07 12.91 9.55
N VAL A 82 -6.66 13.85 8.68
CA VAL A 82 -7.47 14.29 7.52
C VAL A 82 -7.71 13.12 6.55
N ALA A 83 -6.68 12.35 6.26
CA ALA A 83 -6.78 11.19 5.37
C ALA A 83 -7.75 10.13 5.91
N LEU A 84 -7.68 9.79 7.20
CA LEU A 84 -8.57 8.83 7.83
C LEU A 84 -10.02 9.30 7.86
N ALA A 85 -10.26 10.60 8.08
CA ALA A 85 -11.60 11.18 7.99
C ALA A 85 -12.18 11.02 6.57
N ILE A 86 -11.39 11.31 5.53
CA ILE A 86 -11.81 11.11 4.13
C ILE A 86 -12.12 9.63 3.85
N ILE A 87 -11.23 8.72 4.26
CA ILE A 87 -11.39 7.29 4.02
C ILE A 87 -12.64 6.77 4.73
N GLY A 88 -12.82 7.11 6.01
CA GLY A 88 -14.00 6.73 6.78
C GLY A 88 -15.31 7.19 6.16
N ALA A 89 -15.35 8.42 5.64
CA ALA A 89 -16.55 8.99 5.02
C ALA A 89 -16.86 8.43 3.62
N THR A 90 -15.86 7.97 2.87
CA THR A 90 -16.00 7.71 1.42
C THR A 90 -15.87 6.26 1.01
N PHE A 91 -15.17 5.43 1.79
CA PHE A 91 -14.90 4.04 1.41
C PHE A 91 -16.16 3.18 1.43
N GLY A 92 -16.91 3.21 2.53
CA GLY A 92 -18.07 2.31 2.74
C GLY A 92 -19.19 2.48 1.72
N ASN A 93 -19.37 3.67 1.19
CA ASN A 93 -20.39 4.01 0.19
C ASN A 93 -19.83 4.07 -1.25
N GLY A 94 -18.53 3.84 -1.44
CA GLY A 94 -17.89 3.90 -2.75
C GLY A 94 -17.90 5.29 -3.40
N TYR A 95 -18.01 6.36 -2.61
CA TYR A 95 -18.25 7.72 -3.09
C TYR A 95 -17.22 8.19 -4.12
N VAL A 96 -15.95 7.83 -3.94
CA VAL A 96 -14.84 8.19 -4.83
C VAL A 96 -14.28 7.01 -5.62
N ASN A 97 -14.92 5.86 -5.58
CA ASN A 97 -14.42 4.66 -6.25
C ASN A 97 -14.22 4.90 -7.77
N ASN A 98 -12.99 4.63 -8.26
CA ASN A 98 -12.54 4.86 -9.64
C ASN A 98 -12.73 6.31 -10.16
N LYS A 99 -12.75 7.29 -9.27
CA LYS A 99 -12.85 8.71 -9.59
C LYS A 99 -11.55 9.44 -9.28
N VAL A 100 -11.39 10.63 -9.84
CA VAL A 100 -10.29 11.53 -9.48
C VAL A 100 -10.75 12.44 -8.36
N MET A 101 -9.93 12.59 -7.32
CA MET A 101 -10.13 13.59 -6.28
C MET A 101 -9.26 14.82 -6.57
N GLU A 102 -9.86 15.99 -6.68
CA GLU A 102 -9.15 17.26 -6.84
C GLU A 102 -9.26 18.08 -5.56
N PHE A 103 -8.10 18.32 -4.91
CA PHE A 103 -8.01 19.07 -3.66
C PHE A 103 -7.88 20.57 -3.96
N VAL A 104 -8.88 21.32 -3.52
CA VAL A 104 -9.04 22.75 -3.80
C VAL A 104 -9.57 23.50 -2.56
N GLY A 105 -9.61 24.81 -2.63
CA GLY A 105 -10.18 25.66 -1.59
C GLY A 105 -9.14 26.43 -0.78
N PRO A 106 -9.58 27.38 0.04
CA PRO A 106 -8.68 28.30 0.77
C PRO A 106 -7.79 27.61 1.81
N GLY A 107 -8.19 26.42 2.29
CA GLY A 107 -7.41 25.61 3.21
C GLY A 107 -6.14 25.03 2.58
N VAL A 108 -6.12 24.79 1.25
CA VAL A 108 -4.94 24.23 0.57
C VAL A 108 -3.69 25.04 0.85
N SER A 109 -3.75 26.38 0.73
CA SER A 109 -2.60 27.26 0.96
C SER A 109 -2.12 27.32 2.42
N LYS A 110 -2.85 26.71 3.34
CA LYS A 110 -2.48 26.60 4.76
C LYS A 110 -1.73 25.32 5.10
N LEU A 111 -1.63 24.42 4.15
CA LEU A 111 -0.96 23.12 4.30
C LEU A 111 0.42 23.19 3.68
N SER A 112 1.42 22.68 4.40
CA SER A 112 2.75 22.45 3.84
C SER A 112 2.71 21.42 2.69
N ALA A 113 3.78 21.32 1.92
CA ALA A 113 3.90 20.29 0.91
C ALA A 113 3.91 18.89 1.54
N ASP A 114 4.61 18.68 2.65
CA ASP A 114 4.67 17.42 3.38
C ASP A 114 3.28 17.02 3.90
N PHE A 115 2.50 17.96 4.40
CA PHE A 115 1.13 17.68 4.86
C PHE A 115 0.23 17.21 3.69
N ARG A 116 0.31 17.89 2.53
CA ARG A 116 -0.46 17.48 1.32
C ARG A 116 -0.02 16.11 0.85
N ILE A 117 1.28 15.82 0.82
CA ILE A 117 1.85 14.52 0.48
C ILE A 117 1.34 13.43 1.44
N GLY A 118 1.31 13.74 2.74
CA GLY A 118 0.83 12.80 3.75
C GLY A 118 -0.65 12.43 3.58
N ILE A 119 -1.51 13.37 3.18
CA ILE A 119 -2.91 13.07 2.80
C ILE A 119 -2.92 12.24 1.51
N ASP A 120 -2.18 12.68 0.49
CA ASP A 120 -2.23 12.14 -0.86
C ASP A 120 -1.85 10.66 -0.92
N VAL A 121 -0.81 10.24 -0.19
CA VAL A 121 -0.38 8.83 -0.15
C VAL A 121 -1.44 7.89 0.43
N MET A 122 -2.39 8.42 1.21
CA MET A 122 -3.49 7.66 1.80
C MET A 122 -4.73 7.56 0.89
N THR A 123 -4.84 8.40 -0.14
CA THR A 123 -6.00 8.39 -1.04
C THR A 123 -6.20 7.06 -1.76
N THR A 124 -5.14 6.27 -1.95
CA THR A 124 -5.21 4.89 -2.45
C THR A 124 -6.22 4.02 -1.68
N GLU A 125 -6.37 4.25 -0.39
CA GLU A 125 -7.23 3.45 0.48
C GLU A 125 -8.71 3.85 0.38
N THR A 126 -9.04 4.92 -0.35
CA THR A 126 -10.41 5.27 -0.72
C THR A 126 -10.92 4.53 -1.95
N THR A 127 -10.04 3.78 -2.65
CA THR A 127 -10.30 3.18 -3.97
C THR A 127 -10.49 4.19 -5.10
N CYS A 128 -10.09 5.45 -4.93
CA CYS A 128 -10.11 6.42 -6.01
C CYS A 128 -9.13 6.04 -7.13
N LEU A 129 -9.32 6.60 -8.32
CA LEU A 129 -8.45 6.37 -9.47
C LEU A 129 -7.16 7.16 -9.34
N SER A 130 -7.27 8.42 -8.90
CA SER A 130 -6.16 9.36 -8.75
C SER A 130 -6.54 10.47 -7.79
N SER A 131 -5.54 11.22 -7.34
CA SER A 131 -5.70 12.48 -6.62
C SER A 131 -4.80 13.55 -7.22
N ILE A 132 -5.21 14.80 -7.12
CA ILE A 132 -4.49 15.95 -7.64
C ILE A 132 -4.71 17.16 -6.73
N TRP A 133 -3.69 18.00 -6.60
CA TRP A 133 -3.69 19.17 -5.77
C TRP A 133 -3.48 20.44 -6.57
N GLU A 134 -4.15 21.51 -6.16
CA GLU A 134 -3.76 22.86 -6.59
C GLU A 134 -2.32 23.13 -6.15
N THR A 135 -1.50 23.68 -7.06
CA THR A 135 -0.11 24.05 -6.77
C THR A 135 0.02 25.55 -6.57
N ASP A 136 0.78 25.93 -5.56
CA ASP A 136 0.99 27.29 -5.12
C ASP A 136 2.46 27.57 -4.76
N GLU A 137 2.71 28.66 -4.10
CA GLU A 137 4.04 29.08 -3.65
C GLU A 137 4.68 28.08 -2.66
N VAL A 138 3.87 27.31 -1.90
CA VAL A 138 4.35 26.27 -0.99
C VAL A 138 4.98 25.13 -1.79
N VAL A 139 4.31 24.71 -2.86
CA VAL A 139 4.83 23.68 -3.78
C VAL A 139 6.07 24.19 -4.51
N GLU A 140 6.09 25.45 -4.95
CA GLU A 140 7.27 26.06 -5.56
C GLU A 140 8.48 26.03 -4.61
N GLN A 141 8.27 26.39 -3.33
CA GLN A 141 9.33 26.33 -2.32
C GLN A 141 9.83 24.91 -2.07
N HIS A 142 8.94 23.91 -2.08
CA HIS A 142 9.32 22.51 -1.99
C HIS A 142 10.25 22.08 -3.15
N TYR A 143 9.91 22.45 -4.41
CA TYR A 143 10.80 22.20 -5.54
C TYR A 143 12.14 22.92 -5.41
N ARG A 144 12.15 24.15 -4.91
CA ARG A 144 13.39 24.92 -4.64
C ARG A 144 14.25 24.21 -3.58
N ALA A 145 13.66 23.75 -2.48
CA ALA A 145 14.38 23.02 -1.43
C ALA A 145 15.05 21.74 -1.96
N HIS A 146 14.46 21.12 -2.99
CA HIS A 146 15.01 19.94 -3.66
C HIS A 146 15.96 20.26 -4.83
N GLY A 147 16.29 21.55 -5.06
CA GLY A 147 17.17 21.98 -6.14
C GLY A 147 16.59 21.80 -7.56
N ARG A 148 15.26 21.82 -7.69
CA ARG A 148 14.51 21.60 -8.93
C ARG A 148 13.45 22.68 -9.20
N PRO A 149 13.75 23.97 -9.04
CA PRO A 149 12.74 25.04 -9.20
C PRO A 149 12.15 25.11 -10.61
N GLU A 150 12.87 24.63 -11.62
CA GLU A 150 12.44 24.59 -13.02
C GLU A 150 11.32 23.56 -13.28
N ASP A 151 11.14 22.60 -12.40
CA ASP A 151 10.09 21.59 -12.53
C ASP A 151 8.73 22.07 -12.00
N TYR A 152 8.71 23.16 -11.23
CA TYR A 152 7.47 23.75 -10.75
C TYR A 152 6.61 24.25 -11.91
N LYS A 153 5.35 23.89 -11.88
CA LYS A 153 4.32 24.41 -12.79
C LYS A 153 3.07 24.74 -11.98
N ARG A 154 2.55 25.92 -12.20
CA ARG A 154 1.28 26.30 -11.58
C ARG A 154 0.16 25.45 -12.16
N LEU A 155 -0.62 24.86 -11.27
CA LEU A 155 -1.80 24.10 -11.55
C LEU A 155 -2.91 24.58 -10.63
N ALA A 156 -4.01 25.03 -11.20
CA ALA A 156 -5.17 25.49 -10.43
C ALA A 156 -6.43 25.36 -11.29
N PRO A 157 -7.59 25.15 -10.70
CA PRO A 157 -8.86 25.20 -11.43
C PRO A 157 -9.08 26.57 -12.08
N GLY A 158 -9.86 26.62 -13.13
CA GLY A 158 -10.29 27.86 -13.77
C GLY A 158 -11.20 28.68 -12.83
N LYS A 159 -11.67 29.86 -13.32
CA LYS A 159 -12.58 30.72 -12.56
C LYS A 159 -13.88 30.03 -12.20
N VAL A 160 -14.32 29.07 -13.00
CA VAL A 160 -15.45 28.19 -12.77
C VAL A 160 -14.98 26.77 -13.06
N ALA A 161 -15.14 25.89 -12.10
CA ALA A 161 -14.86 24.46 -12.23
C ALA A 161 -16.13 23.67 -11.89
N TYR A 162 -16.35 22.59 -12.63
CA TYR A 162 -17.47 21.68 -12.40
C TYR A 162 -16.97 20.37 -11.84
N TYR A 163 -17.58 19.91 -10.76
CA TYR A 163 -17.28 18.65 -10.11
C TYR A 163 -18.53 17.77 -10.11
N ASP A 164 -18.35 16.49 -10.40
CA ASP A 164 -19.44 15.50 -10.31
C ASP A 164 -19.88 15.28 -8.87
N ARG A 165 -19.02 15.57 -7.90
CA ARG A 165 -19.22 15.43 -6.47
C ARG A 165 -18.34 16.41 -5.69
N MET A 166 -18.71 16.62 -4.42
CA MET A 166 -17.96 17.47 -3.52
C MET A 166 -17.85 16.84 -2.14
N ILE A 167 -16.67 16.91 -1.57
CA ILE A 167 -16.37 16.64 -0.16
C ILE A 167 -15.91 17.96 0.43
N GLU A 168 -16.53 18.41 1.49
CA GLU A 168 -16.09 19.60 2.24
C GLU A 168 -15.44 19.17 3.54
N ILE A 169 -14.27 19.78 3.84
CA ILE A 169 -13.53 19.53 5.08
C ILE A 169 -13.14 20.87 5.69
N ASN A 170 -13.62 21.10 6.89
CA ASN A 170 -13.18 22.21 7.72
C ASN A 170 -11.99 21.77 8.58
N LEU A 171 -10.80 22.22 8.22
CA LEU A 171 -9.56 21.86 8.91
C LEU A 171 -9.49 22.40 10.36
N ASP A 172 -10.22 23.48 10.68
CA ASP A 172 -10.30 24.01 12.04
C ASP A 172 -11.04 23.06 13.00
N GLU A 173 -11.94 22.21 12.47
CA GLU A 173 -12.77 21.28 13.24
C GLU A 173 -12.21 19.87 13.27
N MET A 174 -11.09 19.62 12.59
CA MET A 174 -10.47 18.28 12.58
C MET A 174 -9.98 17.89 13.98
N GLU A 175 -10.22 16.62 14.31
CA GLU A 175 -9.72 15.98 15.52
C GLU A 175 -8.65 14.93 15.19
N SER A 176 -7.89 14.55 16.21
CA SER A 176 -6.97 13.40 16.09
C SER A 176 -7.76 12.11 15.87
N MET A 177 -7.39 11.37 14.82
CA MET A 177 -8.10 10.18 14.37
C MET A 177 -7.33 8.89 14.65
N ILE A 178 -8.07 7.80 14.72
CA ILE A 178 -7.54 6.44 14.76
C ILE A 178 -8.35 5.54 13.81
N ALA A 179 -7.68 4.73 13.00
CA ALA A 179 -8.36 3.68 12.25
C ALA A 179 -8.00 2.30 12.80
N LEU A 180 -9.00 1.60 13.29
CA LEU A 180 -8.85 0.33 13.95
C LEU A 180 -8.71 -0.84 12.95
N PRO A 181 -8.19 -2.00 13.37
CA PRO A 181 -8.14 -3.15 12.47
C PRO A 181 -9.54 -3.48 11.89
N PHE A 182 -9.70 -3.98 10.69
CA PHE A 182 -8.67 -4.51 9.77
C PHE A 182 -8.67 -3.72 8.45
N HIS A 183 -9.16 -2.48 8.47
CA HIS A 183 -9.21 -1.61 7.30
C HIS A 183 -9.10 -0.14 7.71
N PRO A 184 -8.44 0.75 6.91
CA PRO A 184 -8.33 2.17 7.23
C PRO A 184 -9.68 2.91 7.34
N SER A 185 -10.75 2.38 6.77
CA SER A 185 -12.10 2.96 6.89
C SER A 185 -12.79 2.70 8.23
N ASN A 186 -12.21 1.85 9.08
CA ASN A 186 -12.70 1.65 10.44
C ASN A 186 -12.19 2.79 11.34
N ALA A 187 -12.53 4.02 10.96
CA ALA A 187 -11.98 5.26 11.49
C ALA A 187 -12.93 5.90 12.52
N TYR A 188 -12.33 6.39 13.59
CA TYR A 188 -12.97 7.09 14.70
C TYR A 188 -12.12 8.30 15.09
N THR A 189 -12.70 9.29 15.78
CA THR A 189 -11.85 10.18 16.56
C THR A 189 -11.23 9.38 17.73
N ILE A 190 -10.03 9.79 18.18
CA ILE A 190 -9.40 9.11 19.33
C ILE A 190 -10.31 9.21 20.57
N HIS A 191 -10.99 10.34 20.77
CA HIS A 191 -11.93 10.52 21.87
C HIS A 191 -13.11 9.55 21.80
N GLU A 192 -13.74 9.43 20.62
CA GLU A 192 -14.84 8.48 20.42
C GLU A 192 -14.39 7.03 20.68
N PHE A 193 -13.22 6.67 20.16
CA PHE A 193 -12.67 5.34 20.39
C PHE A 193 -12.40 5.07 21.87
N VAL A 194 -11.70 5.96 22.56
CA VAL A 194 -11.36 5.76 23.99
C VAL A 194 -12.62 5.69 24.85
N ALA A 195 -13.64 6.51 24.56
CA ALA A 195 -14.90 6.51 25.29
C ALA A 195 -15.69 5.19 25.14
N ASN A 196 -15.54 4.47 24.01
CA ASN A 196 -16.29 3.25 23.68
C ASN A 196 -15.37 2.05 23.46
N ALA A 197 -14.16 2.08 24.00
CA ALA A 197 -13.09 1.14 23.64
C ALA A 197 -13.44 -0.33 23.88
N GLU A 198 -14.07 -0.67 25.02
CA GLU A 198 -14.43 -2.05 25.34
C GLU A 198 -15.39 -2.65 24.31
N GLU A 199 -16.43 -1.90 23.91
CA GLU A 199 -17.41 -2.35 22.91
C GLU A 199 -16.77 -2.49 21.53
N ILE A 200 -16.00 -1.49 21.12
CA ILE A 200 -15.37 -1.47 19.80
C ILE A 200 -14.32 -2.57 19.68
N LEU A 201 -13.47 -2.76 20.69
CA LEU A 201 -12.45 -3.81 20.70
C LEU A 201 -13.05 -5.21 20.77
N ALA A 202 -14.14 -5.41 21.53
CA ALA A 202 -14.85 -6.70 21.55
C ALA A 202 -15.42 -7.07 20.16
N LYS A 203 -15.92 -6.09 19.41
CA LYS A 203 -16.36 -6.30 18.03
C LYS A 203 -15.21 -6.73 17.14
N ILE A 204 -14.05 -6.07 17.23
CA ILE A 204 -12.85 -6.40 16.46
C ILE A 204 -12.34 -7.81 16.82
N GLU A 205 -12.35 -8.19 18.09
CA GLU A 205 -12.01 -9.55 18.51
C GLU A 205 -12.93 -10.61 17.89
N ALA A 206 -14.23 -10.35 17.86
CA ALA A 206 -15.21 -11.24 17.24
C ALA A 206 -14.95 -11.39 15.72
N GLU A 207 -14.66 -10.29 15.02
CA GLU A 207 -14.28 -10.28 13.61
C GLU A 207 -12.96 -11.05 13.38
N ALA A 208 -11.94 -10.79 14.21
CA ALA A 208 -10.66 -11.49 14.17
C ALA A 208 -10.82 -12.99 14.39
N LYS A 209 -11.64 -13.40 15.35
CA LYS A 209 -11.91 -14.81 15.63
C LYS A 209 -12.64 -15.51 14.49
N ALA A 210 -13.56 -14.80 13.83
CA ALA A 210 -14.25 -15.32 12.65
C ALA A 210 -13.29 -15.51 11.46
N MET A 211 -12.40 -14.52 11.21
CA MET A 211 -11.39 -14.62 10.14
C MET A 211 -10.31 -15.67 10.43
N PHE A 212 -9.91 -15.80 11.69
CA PHE A 212 -8.78 -16.65 12.12
C PHE A 212 -9.17 -17.58 13.27
N PRO A 213 -9.91 -18.67 13.02
CA PRO A 213 -10.45 -19.54 14.07
C PRO A 213 -9.40 -20.18 14.99
N LYS A 214 -8.15 -20.31 14.53
CA LYS A 214 -7.04 -20.86 15.33
C LYS A 214 -6.43 -19.86 16.30
N SER A 215 -6.64 -18.56 16.09
CA SER A 215 -6.12 -17.51 16.97
C SER A 215 -7.04 -17.26 18.17
N ASN A 216 -6.50 -16.65 19.20
CA ASN A 216 -7.26 -16.18 20.37
C ASN A 216 -6.98 -14.68 20.53
N PRO A 217 -7.75 -13.80 19.84
CA PRO A 217 -7.59 -12.37 20.00
C PRO A 217 -7.95 -11.93 21.41
N ASP A 218 -7.18 -10.99 21.95
CA ASP A 218 -7.34 -10.42 23.29
C ASP A 218 -6.97 -8.93 23.25
N LEU A 219 -7.88 -8.11 22.72
CA LEU A 219 -7.72 -6.67 22.61
C LEU A 219 -8.46 -5.91 23.72
N VAL A 220 -9.54 -6.48 24.25
CA VAL A 220 -10.30 -5.87 25.34
C VAL A 220 -9.44 -5.75 26.60
N SER A 221 -8.48 -6.66 26.82
CA SER A 221 -7.50 -6.57 27.91
C SER A 221 -6.58 -5.34 27.84
N LYS A 222 -6.55 -4.65 26.71
CA LYS A 222 -5.83 -3.35 26.57
C LYS A 222 -6.54 -2.21 27.28
N VAL A 223 -7.83 -2.38 27.62
CA VAL A 223 -8.57 -1.40 28.41
C VAL A 223 -8.36 -1.70 29.89
N ARG A 224 -7.78 -0.74 30.60
CA ARG A 224 -7.50 -0.84 32.06
C ARG A 224 -7.77 0.50 32.72
N ASP A 225 -8.54 0.49 33.78
CA ASP A 225 -8.88 1.70 34.54
C ASP A 225 -9.41 2.86 33.66
N GLY A 226 -10.23 2.52 32.65
CA GLY A 226 -10.81 3.48 31.71
C GLY A 226 -9.82 4.07 30.71
N LYS A 227 -8.62 3.49 30.57
CA LYS A 227 -7.58 3.90 29.61
C LYS A 227 -7.28 2.74 28.66
N VAL A 228 -6.91 3.08 27.42
CA VAL A 228 -6.51 2.10 26.40
C VAL A 228 -5.00 2.13 26.26
N TYR A 229 -4.36 0.96 26.37
CA TYR A 229 -2.92 0.81 26.28
C TYR A 229 -2.51 0.18 24.95
N ALA A 230 -1.58 0.79 24.26
CA ALA A 230 -0.87 0.21 23.12
C ALA A 230 0.44 -0.43 23.58
N ASP A 231 0.94 -1.38 22.79
CA ASP A 231 2.21 -2.08 23.07
C ASP A 231 3.35 -1.52 22.21
N GLN A 232 3.01 -0.91 21.05
CA GLN A 232 4.00 -0.45 20.11
C GLN A 232 3.51 0.77 19.34
N GLY A 233 4.42 1.74 19.10
CA GLY A 233 4.24 2.85 18.19
C GLY A 233 5.25 2.76 17.04
N ILE A 234 4.83 3.01 15.82
CA ILE A 234 5.68 3.04 14.63
C ILE A 234 5.35 4.24 13.76
N ILE A 235 6.35 5.06 13.47
CA ILE A 235 6.27 6.16 12.51
C ILE A 235 7.13 5.75 11.31
N ALA A 236 6.50 5.42 10.16
CA ALA A 236 7.23 4.79 9.07
C ALA A 236 6.61 5.01 7.69
N GLY A 237 7.41 4.72 6.67
CA GLY A 237 6.99 4.64 5.29
C GLY A 237 6.74 6.00 4.62
N CYS A 238 6.03 5.95 3.49
CA CYS A 238 5.73 7.13 2.69
C CYS A 238 4.70 8.07 3.35
N ALA A 239 3.88 7.57 4.28
CA ALA A 239 2.94 8.38 5.03
C ALA A 239 3.58 8.95 6.31
N GLY A 240 4.09 8.10 7.19
CA GLY A 240 4.57 8.51 8.51
C GLY A 240 5.99 9.06 8.52
N GLY A 241 6.88 8.52 7.68
CA GLY A 241 8.31 8.82 7.71
C GLY A 241 8.74 10.13 7.05
N ILE A 242 7.83 10.97 6.59
CA ILE A 242 8.14 12.28 6.00
C ILE A 242 8.68 13.23 7.06
N TYR A 243 9.43 14.26 6.61
CA TYR A 243 10.22 15.11 7.48
C TYR A 243 9.39 15.79 8.58
N GLU A 244 8.33 16.50 8.22
CA GLU A 244 7.50 17.26 9.17
C GLU A 244 6.82 16.37 10.22
N ASN A 245 6.42 15.16 9.87
CA ASN A 245 5.81 14.25 10.84
C ASN A 245 6.80 13.83 11.94
N ILE A 246 8.06 13.62 11.57
CA ILE A 246 9.09 13.22 12.54
C ILE A 246 9.59 14.44 13.32
N ASP A 247 9.72 15.61 12.67
CA ASP A 247 10.10 16.89 13.32
C ASP A 247 9.11 17.24 14.45
N GLU A 248 7.80 17.19 14.17
CA GLU A 248 6.79 17.46 15.21
C GLU A 248 6.70 16.34 16.26
N ALA A 249 6.86 15.07 15.88
CA ALA A 249 6.95 13.99 16.85
C ALA A 249 8.16 14.18 17.80
N ALA A 250 9.28 14.68 17.29
CA ALA A 250 10.45 15.01 18.10
C ALA A 250 10.18 16.20 19.04
N ASP A 251 9.42 17.21 18.59
CA ASP A 251 9.03 18.32 19.47
C ASP A 251 8.16 17.87 20.64
N ILE A 252 7.20 16.96 20.40
CA ILE A 252 6.37 16.37 21.45
C ILE A 252 7.21 15.56 22.45
N LEU A 253 8.21 14.84 21.95
CA LEU A 253 9.04 13.95 22.77
C LEU A 253 10.25 14.63 23.39
N ARG A 254 10.55 15.87 23.02
CA ARG A 254 11.70 16.63 23.55
C ARG A 254 11.54 16.87 25.05
N GLY A 255 12.42 16.26 25.83
CA GLY A 255 12.37 16.29 27.30
C GLY A 255 11.35 15.35 27.93
N ALA A 256 10.59 14.60 27.12
CA ALA A 256 9.70 13.54 27.58
C ALA A 256 10.41 12.17 27.57
N SER A 257 9.67 11.11 27.92
CA SER A 257 10.16 9.72 27.90
C SER A 257 9.07 8.78 27.45
N CYS A 258 9.43 7.81 26.61
CA CYS A 258 8.55 6.70 26.24
C CYS A 258 8.28 5.72 27.42
N GLY A 259 8.86 6.00 28.58
CA GLY A 259 8.75 5.15 29.77
C GLY A 259 9.66 3.92 29.71
N ASN A 260 9.55 3.09 30.74
CA ASN A 260 10.28 1.83 30.90
C ASN A 260 9.35 0.61 30.92
N GLY A 261 8.11 0.79 30.45
CA GLY A 261 7.10 -0.27 30.36
C GLY A 261 7.21 -1.12 29.08
N TYR A 262 6.12 -1.71 28.70
CA TYR A 262 6.07 -2.58 27.52
C TYR A 262 5.99 -1.80 26.20
N PHE A 263 5.60 -0.53 26.22
CA PHE A 263 5.47 0.28 25.01
C PHE A 263 6.85 0.54 24.39
N SER A 264 6.94 0.38 23.08
CA SER A 264 8.14 0.69 22.30
C SER A 264 7.81 1.61 21.13
N LEU A 265 8.70 2.55 20.81
CA LEU A 265 8.55 3.46 19.67
C LEU A 265 9.68 3.23 18.66
N SER A 266 9.33 2.95 17.41
CA SER A 266 10.29 2.89 16.30
C SER A 266 9.98 3.96 15.25
N VAL A 267 11.02 4.65 14.76
CA VAL A 267 10.91 5.72 13.77
C VAL A 267 11.76 5.38 12.56
N TYR A 268 11.13 5.38 11.37
CA TYR A 268 11.74 5.09 10.09
C TYR A 268 11.61 6.30 9.16
N PRO A 269 12.62 7.18 9.05
CA PRO A 269 12.59 8.27 8.09
C PRO A 269 12.35 7.75 6.66
N THR A 270 11.60 8.50 5.86
CA THR A 270 11.22 8.05 4.51
C THR A 270 12.42 7.91 3.55
N SER A 271 13.49 8.66 3.80
CA SER A 271 14.68 8.64 2.97
C SER A 271 15.96 8.97 3.75
N VAL A 272 17.12 8.68 3.17
CA VAL A 272 18.42 9.02 3.77
C VAL A 272 18.61 10.54 3.91
N PRO A 273 18.22 11.39 2.92
CA PRO A 273 18.28 12.85 3.11
C PRO A 273 17.42 13.33 4.30
N VAL A 274 16.21 12.80 4.48
CA VAL A 274 15.37 13.11 5.64
C VAL A 274 16.06 12.68 6.93
N SER A 275 16.59 11.47 7.01
CA SER A 275 17.32 10.97 8.16
C SER A 275 18.54 11.84 8.51
N LEU A 276 19.26 12.32 7.49
CA LEU A 276 20.40 13.21 7.66
C LEU A 276 19.98 14.56 8.22
N GLU A 277 18.91 15.15 7.71
CA GLU A 277 18.45 16.45 8.18
C GLU A 277 17.92 16.39 9.62
N LEU A 278 17.13 15.37 9.97
CA LEU A 278 16.70 15.10 11.34
C LEU A 278 17.89 14.90 12.31
N THR A 279 19.02 14.42 11.80
CA THR A 279 20.25 14.27 12.59
C THR A 279 20.93 15.64 12.78
N ARG A 280 20.98 16.47 11.74
CA ARG A 280 21.62 17.78 11.75
C ARG A 280 20.89 18.79 12.64
N ASN A 281 19.57 18.75 12.63
CA ASN A 281 18.73 19.68 13.41
C ASN A 281 18.51 19.24 14.86
N GLY A 282 18.96 18.03 15.24
CA GLY A 282 18.89 17.50 16.60
C GLY A 282 17.63 16.72 16.94
N ASP A 283 16.67 16.49 16.01
CA ASP A 283 15.47 15.73 16.26
C ASP A 283 15.78 14.25 16.51
N SER A 284 16.74 13.71 15.77
CA SER A 284 17.23 12.34 16.04
C SER A 284 17.76 12.17 17.47
N ALA A 285 18.44 13.19 18.01
CA ALA A 285 18.93 13.16 19.39
C ALA A 285 17.75 13.19 20.39
N ALA A 286 16.78 14.10 20.19
CA ALA A 286 15.61 14.20 21.05
C ALA A 286 14.78 12.90 21.09
N LEU A 287 14.57 12.27 19.95
CA LEU A 287 13.88 10.97 19.85
C LEU A 287 14.63 9.85 20.58
N LEU A 288 15.96 9.79 20.41
CA LEU A 288 16.81 8.80 21.11
C LEU A 288 16.83 9.01 22.63
N GLU A 289 16.92 10.26 23.07
CA GLU A 289 16.85 10.63 24.48
C GLU A 289 15.51 10.27 25.13
N ALA A 290 14.42 10.39 24.37
CA ALA A 290 13.10 9.95 24.82
C ALA A 290 12.95 8.42 24.88
N GLY A 291 13.86 7.65 24.31
CA GLY A 291 13.82 6.19 24.27
C GLY A 291 13.26 5.58 22.98
N ALA A 292 13.05 6.39 21.94
CA ALA A 292 12.68 5.86 20.63
C ALA A 292 13.85 5.19 19.92
N VAL A 293 13.56 4.25 19.02
CA VAL A 293 14.56 3.57 18.19
C VAL A 293 14.47 4.09 16.76
N ILE A 294 15.54 4.74 16.28
CA ILE A 294 15.61 5.21 14.90
C ILE A 294 16.15 4.09 14.01
N LYS A 295 15.44 3.78 12.97
CA LYS A 295 15.75 2.72 12.00
C LYS A 295 16.16 3.31 10.65
N PRO A 296 16.90 2.57 9.81
CA PRO A 296 17.13 2.96 8.43
C PRO A 296 15.82 3.10 7.64
N SER A 297 15.83 3.96 6.60
CA SER A 297 14.70 4.13 5.68
C SER A 297 14.29 2.77 5.08
N PHE A 298 13.14 2.27 5.46
CA PHE A 298 12.64 0.97 5.04
C PHE A 298 11.12 0.87 5.19
N CYS A 299 10.45 0.33 4.19
CA CYS A 299 9.00 0.15 4.18
C CYS A 299 8.50 -1.09 4.96
N GLY A 300 9.41 -1.80 5.64
CA GLY A 300 9.16 -3.09 6.30
C GLY A 300 7.90 -3.14 7.18
N PRO A 301 7.70 -2.21 8.09
CA PRO A 301 6.53 -2.22 8.96
C PRO A 301 5.18 -2.19 8.22
N CYS A 302 5.11 -1.63 7.01
CA CYS A 302 3.87 -1.60 6.23
C CYS A 302 3.44 -2.97 5.69
N PHE A 303 4.34 -3.97 5.69
CA PHE A 303 4.07 -5.30 5.11
C PHE A 303 4.65 -6.47 5.94
N GLY A 304 4.94 -6.25 7.22
CA GLY A 304 5.34 -7.30 8.14
C GLY A 304 6.80 -7.77 8.02
N ALA A 305 7.67 -6.94 7.44
CA ALA A 305 9.10 -7.22 7.35
C ALA A 305 9.92 -6.33 8.31
N GLY A 306 9.64 -6.43 9.59
CA GLY A 306 10.29 -5.68 10.66
C GLY A 306 9.29 -5.13 11.66
N ASP A 307 9.72 -4.98 12.90
CA ASP A 307 8.90 -4.52 14.03
C ASP A 307 7.53 -5.22 14.10
N VAL A 308 7.56 -6.56 13.97
CA VAL A 308 6.38 -7.40 14.13
C VAL A 308 5.92 -7.30 15.59
N PRO A 309 4.65 -6.97 15.85
CA PRO A 309 4.14 -6.90 17.22
C PRO A 309 4.18 -8.27 17.91
N SER A 310 4.18 -8.27 19.23
CA SER A 310 3.96 -9.49 20.01
C SER A 310 2.58 -10.09 19.71
N ASN A 311 2.40 -11.35 20.03
CA ASN A 311 1.08 -11.97 19.98
C ASN A 311 0.08 -11.19 20.86
N ASN A 312 -1.12 -10.91 20.34
CA ASN A 312 -2.11 -10.03 20.95
C ASN A 312 -1.63 -8.59 21.21
N GLY A 313 -0.56 -8.15 20.54
CA GLY A 313 -0.08 -6.77 20.62
C GLY A 313 -0.97 -5.81 19.85
N LEU A 314 -1.22 -4.62 20.42
CA LEU A 314 -1.82 -3.47 19.74
C LEU A 314 -0.70 -2.52 19.30
N SER A 315 -0.48 -2.42 18.00
CA SER A 315 0.53 -1.57 17.37
C SER A 315 -0.12 -0.34 16.72
N LEU A 316 0.26 0.85 17.17
CA LEU A 316 -0.14 2.11 16.57
C LEU A 316 0.84 2.48 15.45
N ARG A 317 0.35 2.75 14.26
CA ARG A 317 1.23 3.00 13.11
C ARG A 317 0.81 4.21 12.30
N HIS A 318 1.74 5.10 12.06
CA HIS A 318 1.63 6.04 10.96
C HIS A 318 2.22 5.37 9.71
N THR A 319 1.40 4.57 9.07
CA THR A 319 1.66 3.85 7.81
C THR A 319 0.38 3.87 6.97
N THR A 320 0.37 3.28 5.78
CA THR A 320 -0.78 3.38 4.89
C THR A 320 -1.88 2.34 5.15
N ARG A 321 -1.58 1.21 5.81
CA ARG A 321 -2.50 0.06 5.83
C ARG A 321 -2.45 -0.71 7.14
N ASN A 322 -3.62 -1.17 7.58
CA ASN A 322 -3.81 -2.04 8.74
C ASN A 322 -4.62 -3.30 8.40
N PHE A 323 -4.53 -3.78 7.17
CA PHE A 323 -5.18 -5.02 6.74
C PHE A 323 -4.70 -6.21 7.55
N PRO A 324 -5.52 -7.29 7.64
CA PRO A 324 -5.15 -8.48 8.40
C PRO A 324 -3.77 -9.02 8.03
N ASN A 325 -2.98 -9.36 9.04
CA ASN A 325 -1.66 -10.01 8.93
C ASN A 325 -0.57 -9.23 8.18
N ARG A 326 -0.82 -7.97 7.83
CA ARG A 326 0.24 -7.14 7.21
C ARG A 326 1.33 -6.74 8.18
N GLU A 327 1.09 -6.88 9.47
CA GLU A 327 2.05 -6.64 10.53
C GLU A 327 3.05 -7.79 10.72
N GLY A 328 2.82 -8.95 10.09
CA GLY A 328 3.72 -10.11 10.10
C GLY A 328 3.33 -11.24 11.04
N SER A 329 2.18 -11.17 11.71
CA SER A 329 1.67 -12.30 12.50
C SER A 329 1.34 -13.50 11.61
N LYS A 330 1.33 -14.69 12.21
CA LYS A 330 1.06 -15.97 11.54
C LYS A 330 -0.18 -16.64 12.11
N PRO A 331 -1.38 -16.27 11.69
CA PRO A 331 -2.63 -16.80 12.25
C PRO A 331 -2.80 -18.31 12.03
N GLY A 332 -2.20 -18.86 10.97
CA GLY A 332 -2.15 -20.31 10.75
C GLY A 332 -1.45 -21.08 11.89
N GLU A 333 -0.54 -20.40 12.60
CA GLU A 333 0.17 -20.88 13.79
C GLU A 333 -0.47 -20.40 15.11
N GLY A 334 -1.65 -19.78 15.05
CA GLY A 334 -2.38 -19.27 16.21
C GLY A 334 -1.95 -17.88 16.67
N GLN A 335 -1.03 -17.22 15.96
CA GLN A 335 -0.63 -15.85 16.27
C GLN A 335 -1.64 -14.84 15.70
N ILE A 336 -1.84 -13.75 16.43
CA ILE A 336 -2.58 -12.59 15.96
C ILE A 336 -2.03 -11.33 16.63
N SER A 337 -2.04 -10.23 15.91
CA SER A 337 -1.81 -8.90 16.46
C SER A 337 -2.69 -7.88 15.73
N ALA A 338 -2.84 -6.71 16.31
CA ALA A 338 -3.72 -5.67 15.82
C ALA A 338 -2.90 -4.44 15.43
N VAL A 339 -3.17 -3.88 14.25
CA VAL A 339 -2.61 -2.60 13.84
C VAL A 339 -3.72 -1.57 13.78
N ALA A 340 -3.56 -0.48 14.52
CA ALA A 340 -4.36 0.72 14.36
C ALA A 340 -3.52 1.80 13.67
N LEU A 341 -4.12 2.53 12.71
CA LEU A 341 -3.46 3.66 12.08
C LEU A 341 -3.73 4.93 12.88
N MET A 342 -2.69 5.74 13.08
CA MET A 342 -2.76 6.97 13.85
C MET A 342 -1.66 7.93 13.40
N ASP A 343 -1.91 9.24 13.46
CA ASP A 343 -0.90 10.24 13.09
C ASP A 343 0.34 10.19 13.99
N ALA A 344 1.49 10.56 13.44
CA ALA A 344 2.78 10.55 14.14
C ALA A 344 2.77 11.39 15.42
N ARG A 345 2.04 12.50 15.41
CA ARG A 345 1.88 13.39 16.58
C ARG A 345 1.16 12.68 17.71
N SER A 346 0.06 12.00 17.42
CA SER A 346 -0.70 11.22 18.41
C SER A 346 0.04 9.95 18.85
N ILE A 347 0.85 9.34 17.98
CA ILE A 347 1.76 8.25 18.38
C ILE A 347 2.83 8.77 19.36
N ALA A 348 3.42 9.95 19.10
CA ALA A 348 4.38 10.59 20.00
C ALA A 348 3.75 10.98 21.35
N ALA A 349 2.54 11.52 21.33
CA ALA A 349 1.76 11.81 22.55
C ALA A 349 1.47 10.56 23.38
N THR A 350 1.09 9.47 22.71
CA THR A 350 0.90 8.15 23.32
C THR A 350 2.20 7.62 23.92
N ALA A 351 3.33 7.79 23.22
CA ALA A 351 4.65 7.39 23.71
C ALA A 351 5.03 8.19 24.96
N ALA A 352 4.87 9.52 24.94
CA ALA A 352 5.12 10.39 26.10
C ALA A 352 4.23 10.05 27.30
N ASN A 353 3.07 9.43 27.08
CA ASN A 353 2.15 8.95 28.12
C ASN A 353 2.31 7.44 28.42
N GLY A 354 3.49 6.88 28.16
CA GLY A 354 3.85 5.49 28.51
C GLY A 354 3.00 4.42 27.82
N GLY A 355 2.46 4.71 26.63
CA GLY A 355 1.64 3.80 25.83
C GLY A 355 0.13 3.94 26.04
N VAL A 356 -0.33 4.87 26.86
CA VAL A 356 -1.76 5.23 26.96
C VAL A 356 -2.16 6.01 25.72
N ILE A 357 -3.10 5.51 24.94
CA ILE A 357 -3.57 6.16 23.71
C ILE A 357 -4.05 7.58 24.04
N THR A 358 -3.40 8.55 23.39
CA THR A 358 -3.56 9.98 23.66
C THR A 358 -3.66 10.74 22.35
N ALA A 359 -4.67 11.57 22.20
CA ALA A 359 -4.79 12.49 21.08
C ALA A 359 -3.72 13.60 21.21
N ALA A 360 -3.00 13.90 20.13
CA ALA A 360 -2.03 14.99 20.16
C ALA A 360 -2.68 16.36 20.37
N THR A 361 -3.96 16.50 20.07
CA THR A 361 -4.75 17.70 20.35
C THR A 361 -5.03 17.94 21.83
N ASP A 362 -4.75 16.96 22.70
CA ASP A 362 -4.96 17.05 24.16
C ASP A 362 -3.69 17.46 24.92
N ILE A 363 -2.57 17.57 24.22
CA ILE A 363 -1.30 17.99 24.83
C ILE A 363 -0.90 19.37 24.36
N GLU A 364 -0.24 20.12 25.25
CA GLU A 364 0.35 21.40 24.91
C GLU A 364 1.78 21.18 24.41
N TYR A 365 2.06 21.56 23.18
CA TYR A 365 3.40 21.64 22.61
C TYR A 365 3.44 22.74 21.54
N GLU A 366 4.62 23.22 21.23
CA GLU A 366 4.84 24.26 20.22
C GLU A 366 5.67 23.69 19.05
N PRO A 367 5.04 23.42 17.89
CA PRO A 367 5.77 22.94 16.72
C PRO A 367 6.80 23.98 16.26
N GLN A 368 8.06 23.57 16.16
CA GLN A 368 9.14 24.48 15.75
C GLN A 368 9.25 24.63 14.23
N HIS A 369 8.62 23.75 13.45
CA HIS A 369 8.61 23.78 11.98
C HIS A 369 10.00 24.06 11.38
N ARG A 370 10.98 23.23 11.73
CA ARG A 370 12.36 23.39 11.25
C ARG A 370 12.41 23.22 9.74
N PRO A 371 13.14 24.10 9.01
CA PRO A 371 13.19 24.02 7.57
C PRO A 371 13.90 22.76 7.11
N TYR A 372 13.32 22.07 6.12
CA TYR A 372 13.94 20.95 5.46
C TYR A 372 14.97 21.40 4.42
N SER A 373 16.14 20.78 4.41
CA SER A 373 17.18 20.97 3.42
C SER A 373 17.55 19.65 2.74
N PHE A 374 17.30 19.54 1.45
CA PHE A 374 17.63 18.33 0.70
C PHE A 374 19.10 18.28 0.32
N ASP A 375 19.81 17.29 0.85
CA ASP A 375 21.22 17.02 0.50
C ASP A 375 21.32 15.82 -0.45
N LYS A 376 21.40 16.10 -1.76
CA LYS A 376 21.59 15.07 -2.80
C LYS A 376 22.94 14.36 -2.71
N GLY A 377 23.92 14.92 -1.99
CA GLY A 377 25.26 14.36 -1.86
C GLY A 377 25.27 12.96 -1.24
N VAL A 378 24.27 12.60 -0.44
CA VAL A 378 24.12 11.23 0.10
C VAL A 378 23.88 10.20 -1.01
N TYR A 379 23.17 10.57 -2.08
CA TYR A 379 22.96 9.71 -3.25
C TYR A 379 24.19 9.72 -4.17
N GLU A 380 24.81 10.88 -4.36
CA GLU A 380 26.00 11.03 -5.22
C GLU A 380 27.16 10.15 -4.78
N LYS A 381 27.27 9.88 -3.49
CA LYS A 381 28.32 9.03 -2.90
C LYS A 381 27.99 7.55 -2.86
N ARG A 382 26.72 7.15 -3.07
CA ARG A 382 26.24 5.79 -2.82
C ARG A 382 25.59 5.12 -4.02
N VAL A 383 25.10 5.89 -4.97
CA VAL A 383 24.35 5.39 -6.13
C VAL A 383 25.21 5.55 -7.38
N TYR A 384 25.36 4.45 -8.13
CA TYR A 384 26.00 4.50 -9.44
C TYR A 384 25.15 5.31 -10.41
N ARG A 385 25.78 6.27 -11.07
CA ARG A 385 25.14 7.13 -12.08
C ARG A 385 25.62 6.73 -13.48
N GLY A 386 24.93 5.76 -14.06
CA GLY A 386 25.19 5.30 -15.44
C GLY A 386 24.28 5.94 -16.49
N TYR A 387 23.40 6.88 -16.14
CA TYR A 387 22.50 7.50 -17.10
C TYR A 387 23.27 8.23 -18.20
N GLY A 388 22.96 7.90 -19.47
CA GLY A 388 23.66 8.42 -20.63
C GLY A 388 25.04 7.80 -20.91
N HIS A 389 25.51 6.87 -20.06
CA HIS A 389 26.79 6.18 -20.20
C HIS A 389 26.61 4.67 -20.17
N PRO A 390 25.94 4.07 -21.18
CA PRO A 390 25.70 2.63 -21.22
C PRO A 390 27.01 1.85 -21.28
N GLN A 391 27.07 0.75 -20.51
CA GLN A 391 28.21 -0.18 -20.48
C GLN A 391 27.71 -1.59 -20.85
N PRO A 392 27.41 -1.85 -22.12
CA PRO A 392 26.78 -3.09 -22.55
C PRO A 392 27.62 -4.35 -22.30
N GLU A 393 28.93 -4.19 -22.19
CA GLU A 393 29.89 -5.28 -21.95
C GLU A 393 30.07 -5.63 -20.46
N THR A 394 29.40 -4.89 -19.54
CA THR A 394 29.49 -5.17 -18.11
C THR A 394 28.78 -6.47 -17.78
N GLU A 395 29.48 -7.41 -17.16
CA GLU A 395 28.89 -8.67 -16.68
C GLU A 395 27.84 -8.39 -15.59
N LEU A 396 26.66 -9.00 -15.74
CA LEU A 396 25.58 -8.93 -14.77
C LEU A 396 25.76 -10.02 -13.72
N ILE A 397 26.14 -9.63 -12.50
CA ILE A 397 26.28 -10.53 -11.36
C ILE A 397 25.04 -10.43 -10.49
N LEU A 398 24.27 -11.52 -10.44
CA LEU A 398 23.06 -11.57 -9.61
C LEU A 398 23.40 -11.79 -8.13
N GLY A 399 22.62 -11.14 -7.25
CA GLY A 399 22.72 -11.35 -5.80
C GLY A 399 22.22 -12.74 -5.36
N PRO A 400 22.43 -13.15 -4.10
CA PRO A 400 22.20 -14.53 -3.64
C PRO A 400 20.76 -15.06 -3.79
N ASN A 401 19.77 -14.18 -3.71
CA ASN A 401 18.34 -14.54 -3.84
C ASN A 401 17.72 -14.03 -5.14
N ILE A 402 18.53 -13.66 -6.12
CA ILE A 402 18.05 -13.18 -7.41
C ILE A 402 18.27 -14.28 -8.43
N THR A 403 17.19 -14.71 -9.10
CA THR A 403 17.24 -15.70 -10.19
C THR A 403 16.42 -15.21 -11.36
N ASP A 404 16.79 -15.67 -12.54
CA ASP A 404 15.97 -15.45 -13.74
C ASP A 404 14.61 -16.13 -13.64
N TRP A 405 13.68 -15.66 -14.45
CA TRP A 405 12.40 -16.31 -14.66
C TRP A 405 12.60 -17.66 -15.35
N PRO A 406 11.80 -18.68 -14.98
CA PRO A 406 11.80 -19.92 -15.74
C PRO A 406 11.28 -19.67 -17.17
N GLU A 407 11.60 -20.57 -18.08
CA GLU A 407 11.05 -20.53 -19.43
C GLU A 407 9.52 -20.54 -19.37
N MET A 408 8.91 -19.58 -20.05
CA MET A 408 7.46 -19.43 -20.14
C MET A 408 6.99 -19.59 -21.57
N PHE A 409 5.94 -20.37 -21.74
CA PHE A 409 5.39 -20.69 -23.04
C PHE A 409 4.20 -19.79 -23.37
N ALA A 410 4.02 -19.49 -24.65
CA ALA A 410 2.83 -18.81 -25.14
C ALA A 410 1.59 -19.73 -25.00
N LEU A 411 0.39 -19.12 -24.97
CA LEU A 411 -0.87 -19.84 -25.04
C LEU A 411 -0.97 -20.60 -26.37
N SER A 412 -1.46 -21.82 -26.32
CA SER A 412 -1.83 -22.59 -27.50
C SER A 412 -3.29 -22.32 -27.91
N ASP A 413 -3.71 -22.86 -29.07
CA ASP A 413 -5.07 -22.68 -29.57
C ASP A 413 -6.14 -23.23 -28.61
N ASN A 414 -5.82 -24.31 -27.92
CA ASN A 414 -6.70 -24.97 -26.96
C ASN A 414 -6.02 -25.16 -25.61
N LEU A 415 -6.81 -25.10 -24.54
CA LEU A 415 -6.38 -25.35 -23.18
C LEU A 415 -7.21 -26.45 -22.53
N LEU A 416 -6.53 -27.41 -21.93
CA LEU A 416 -7.12 -28.36 -20.99
C LEU A 416 -6.70 -27.96 -19.59
N LEU A 417 -7.67 -27.59 -18.76
CA LEU A 417 -7.44 -27.03 -17.42
C LEU A 417 -7.87 -28.01 -16.33
N LYS A 418 -7.01 -28.19 -15.33
CA LYS A 418 -7.31 -28.97 -14.13
C LYS A 418 -7.47 -28.04 -12.94
N LEU A 419 -8.59 -28.13 -12.23
CA LEU A 419 -8.81 -27.37 -10.99
C LEU A 419 -7.82 -27.85 -9.92
N ALA A 420 -6.89 -26.98 -9.57
CA ALA A 420 -5.88 -27.22 -8.53
C ALA A 420 -6.29 -26.65 -7.16
N ALA A 421 -7.13 -25.61 -7.15
CA ALA A 421 -7.70 -25.02 -5.94
C ALA A 421 -9.14 -24.54 -6.19
N VAL A 422 -9.99 -24.68 -5.17
CA VAL A 422 -11.37 -24.16 -5.12
C VAL A 422 -11.53 -23.38 -3.81
N ILE A 423 -11.85 -22.09 -3.90
CA ILE A 423 -11.98 -21.19 -2.76
C ILE A 423 -13.39 -20.60 -2.79
N ARG A 424 -14.20 -20.92 -1.78
CA ARG A 424 -15.60 -20.48 -1.66
C ARG A 424 -15.82 -19.33 -0.69
N ASP A 425 -14.74 -18.72 -0.20
CA ASP A 425 -14.82 -17.52 0.63
C ASP A 425 -15.36 -16.34 -0.19
N PRO A 426 -16.18 -15.46 0.41
CA PRO A 426 -16.79 -14.33 -0.31
C PRO A 426 -15.78 -13.43 -1.00
N VAL A 427 -14.59 -13.25 -0.43
CA VAL A 427 -13.46 -12.51 -1.00
C VAL A 427 -12.18 -13.27 -0.71
N THR A 428 -11.28 -13.35 -1.70
CA THR A 428 -9.93 -13.89 -1.53
C THR A 428 -8.93 -12.77 -1.75
N THR A 429 -8.19 -12.44 -0.70
CA THR A 429 -7.19 -11.36 -0.75
C THR A 429 -5.94 -11.78 -1.51
N THR A 430 -5.18 -10.79 -2.00
CA THR A 430 -3.88 -11.08 -2.62
C THR A 430 -2.87 -11.65 -1.64
N ASP A 431 -3.02 -11.39 -0.34
CA ASP A 431 -2.16 -11.93 0.69
C ASP A 431 -2.45 -13.41 0.99
N GLU A 432 -3.67 -13.87 0.73
CA GLU A 432 -4.03 -15.29 0.73
C GLU A 432 -3.55 -15.99 -0.54
N LEU A 433 -3.55 -15.29 -1.67
CA LEU A 433 -3.00 -15.82 -2.93
C LEU A 433 -1.47 -15.93 -2.89
N ILE A 434 -0.79 -14.95 -2.28
CA ILE A 434 0.66 -14.94 -2.04
C ILE A 434 0.98 -14.11 -0.78
N PRO A 435 1.47 -14.72 0.31
CA PRO A 435 1.72 -14.04 1.57
C PRO A 435 2.91 -13.06 1.45
N SER A 436 2.63 -11.76 1.39
CA SER A 436 3.61 -10.73 1.05
C SER A 436 4.67 -10.48 2.13
N GLY A 437 4.34 -10.61 3.40
CA GLY A 437 5.28 -10.44 4.51
C GLY A 437 6.29 -11.59 4.58
N GLU A 438 5.79 -12.80 4.66
CA GLU A 438 6.56 -14.04 4.78
C GLU A 438 7.51 -14.27 3.59
N THR A 439 7.14 -13.79 2.41
CA THR A 439 7.88 -14.01 1.16
C THR A 439 8.75 -12.83 0.75
N SER A 440 8.88 -11.80 1.57
CA SER A 440 9.57 -10.56 1.21
C SER A 440 11.01 -10.79 0.72
N SER A 441 11.72 -11.78 1.27
CA SER A 441 13.09 -12.12 0.89
C SER A 441 13.21 -12.83 -0.47
N TYR A 442 12.11 -13.32 -1.04
CA TYR A 442 12.11 -14.13 -2.26
C TYR A 442 11.52 -13.41 -3.48
N ARG A 443 11.22 -12.11 -3.37
CA ARG A 443 10.55 -11.35 -4.45
C ARG A 443 11.31 -11.34 -5.78
N SER A 444 12.63 -11.45 -5.73
CA SER A 444 13.48 -11.54 -6.92
C SER A 444 13.89 -13.00 -7.26
N ASN A 445 13.20 -13.98 -6.69
CA ASN A 445 13.38 -15.40 -6.98
C ASN A 445 12.02 -16.03 -7.31
N PRO A 446 11.59 -15.96 -8.58
CA PRO A 446 10.25 -16.39 -8.98
C PRO A 446 9.93 -17.83 -8.63
N LEU A 447 10.93 -18.73 -8.77
CA LEU A 447 10.76 -20.14 -8.46
C LEU A 447 10.49 -20.34 -6.97
N ARG A 448 11.32 -19.72 -6.12
CA ARG A 448 11.15 -19.83 -4.66
C ARG A 448 9.89 -19.14 -4.17
N LEU A 449 9.60 -17.93 -4.69
CA LEU A 449 8.41 -17.18 -4.36
C LEU A 449 7.13 -17.97 -4.68
N SER A 450 7.07 -18.62 -5.83
CA SER A 450 5.90 -19.37 -6.28
C SER A 450 5.51 -20.53 -5.35
N GLU A 451 6.46 -21.10 -4.61
CA GLU A 451 6.20 -22.18 -3.64
C GLU A 451 5.27 -21.77 -2.50
N PHE A 452 5.11 -20.47 -2.28
CA PHE A 452 4.20 -19.92 -1.27
C PHE A 452 2.80 -19.58 -1.84
N ALA A 453 2.56 -19.80 -3.12
CA ALA A 453 1.24 -19.54 -3.71
C ALA A 453 0.15 -20.35 -3.02
N LEU A 454 -0.88 -19.65 -2.52
CA LEU A 454 -2.01 -20.22 -1.78
C LEU A 454 -1.63 -20.98 -0.49
N SER A 455 -0.39 -20.88 -0.01
CA SER A 455 0.11 -21.67 1.12
C SER A 455 -0.73 -21.52 2.40
N ARG A 456 -1.37 -20.36 2.59
CA ARG A 456 -2.24 -20.09 3.76
C ARG A 456 -3.66 -20.61 3.60
N ARG A 457 -4.12 -20.80 2.36
CA ARG A 457 -5.53 -21.12 2.06
C ARG A 457 -5.72 -22.55 1.57
N VAL A 458 -4.90 -22.95 0.60
CA VAL A 458 -4.92 -24.28 -0.03
C VAL A 458 -3.48 -24.77 -0.14
N PRO A 459 -2.86 -25.24 0.95
CA PRO A 459 -1.44 -25.64 0.96
C PRO A 459 -1.06 -26.67 -0.12
N GLU A 460 -2.03 -27.52 -0.53
CA GLU A 460 -1.84 -28.55 -1.54
C GLU A 460 -1.77 -27.97 -2.97
N TYR A 461 -2.15 -26.71 -3.17
CA TYR A 461 -2.18 -26.07 -4.50
C TYR A 461 -0.85 -26.17 -5.21
N MET A 462 0.24 -25.85 -4.53
CA MET A 462 1.60 -25.88 -5.09
C MET A 462 1.94 -27.28 -5.66
N GLY A 463 1.69 -28.33 -4.89
CA GLY A 463 1.94 -29.72 -5.33
C GLY A 463 1.06 -30.12 -6.51
N ARG A 464 -0.22 -29.78 -6.48
CA ARG A 464 -1.18 -30.07 -7.56
C ARG A 464 -0.83 -29.32 -8.84
N SER A 465 -0.42 -28.06 -8.74
CA SER A 465 -0.03 -27.25 -9.90
C SER A 465 1.28 -27.73 -10.52
N LYS A 466 2.29 -28.05 -9.71
CA LYS A 466 3.54 -28.67 -10.19
C LYS A 466 3.30 -30.04 -10.89
N ALA A 467 2.36 -30.84 -10.39
CA ALA A 467 1.99 -32.07 -11.05
C ALA A 467 1.38 -31.82 -12.44
N CYS A 468 0.52 -30.79 -12.58
CA CYS A 468 0.01 -30.39 -13.90
C CYS A 468 1.14 -29.94 -14.84
N ALA A 469 2.08 -29.15 -14.32
CA ALA A 469 3.24 -28.71 -15.12
C ALA A 469 4.12 -29.86 -15.59
N ALA A 470 4.31 -30.90 -14.77
CA ALA A 470 5.06 -32.11 -15.15
C ALA A 470 4.36 -32.86 -16.29
N LEU A 471 3.04 -33.06 -16.21
CA LEU A 471 2.25 -33.67 -17.27
C LEU A 471 2.31 -32.87 -18.59
N GLU A 472 2.33 -31.55 -18.51
CA GLU A 472 2.51 -30.67 -19.68
C GLU A 472 3.92 -30.82 -20.29
N ALA A 473 4.95 -30.95 -19.46
CA ALA A 473 6.31 -31.18 -19.92
C ALA A 473 6.42 -32.51 -20.68
N ASP A 474 5.81 -33.61 -20.18
CA ASP A 474 5.73 -34.89 -20.85
C ASP A 474 5.01 -34.80 -22.20
N ARG A 475 3.86 -34.11 -22.25
CA ARG A 475 3.11 -33.84 -23.47
C ARG A 475 3.97 -33.10 -24.51
N ARG A 476 4.71 -32.09 -24.10
CA ARG A 476 5.63 -31.34 -24.99
C ARG A 476 6.78 -32.19 -25.50
N ALA A 477 7.26 -33.10 -24.70
CA ALA A 477 8.28 -34.08 -25.11
C ALA A 477 7.75 -35.16 -26.09
N GLY A 478 6.45 -35.10 -26.41
CA GLY A 478 5.79 -36.04 -27.30
C GLY A 478 5.21 -37.29 -26.60
N ASN A 479 5.31 -37.34 -25.28
CA ASN A 479 4.76 -38.40 -24.45
C ASN A 479 3.45 -37.93 -23.86
N VAL A 480 2.32 -38.15 -24.51
CA VAL A 480 1.02 -37.70 -23.99
C VAL A 480 0.58 -38.61 -22.84
N PRO A 481 0.51 -38.13 -21.59
CA PRO A 481 0.05 -38.93 -20.46
C PRO A 481 -1.38 -39.42 -20.65
N ALA A 482 -1.69 -40.61 -20.15
CA ALA A 482 -3.01 -41.24 -20.33
C ALA A 482 -4.16 -40.33 -19.80
N GLU A 483 -3.95 -39.66 -18.65
CA GLU A 483 -4.91 -38.72 -18.08
C GLU A 483 -5.28 -37.59 -19.06
N ILE A 484 -4.30 -37.05 -19.79
CA ILE A 484 -4.51 -36.01 -20.79
C ILE A 484 -5.18 -36.62 -22.04
N ALA A 485 -4.68 -37.76 -22.52
CA ALA A 485 -5.22 -38.43 -23.69
C ALA A 485 -6.72 -38.78 -23.51
N ASP A 486 -7.09 -39.32 -22.36
CA ASP A 486 -8.47 -39.70 -22.05
C ASP A 486 -9.39 -38.45 -21.96
N ALA A 487 -8.90 -37.37 -21.41
CA ALA A 487 -9.66 -36.11 -21.32
C ALA A 487 -9.88 -35.50 -22.72
N LEU A 488 -8.84 -35.44 -23.54
CA LEU A 488 -8.91 -34.91 -24.89
C LEU A 488 -9.81 -35.75 -25.81
N ALA A 489 -9.78 -37.08 -25.67
CA ALA A 489 -10.63 -38.00 -26.45
C ALA A 489 -12.12 -37.73 -26.21
N LYS A 490 -12.51 -37.36 -24.98
CA LYS A 490 -13.92 -37.04 -24.63
C LYS A 490 -14.48 -35.81 -25.37
N VAL A 491 -13.60 -34.88 -25.73
CA VAL A 491 -14.00 -33.62 -26.39
C VAL A 491 -13.52 -33.53 -27.84
N GLY A 492 -12.85 -34.57 -28.34
CA GLY A 492 -12.36 -34.64 -29.71
C GLY A 492 -11.24 -33.61 -30.01
N ALA A 493 -10.45 -33.25 -29.01
CA ALA A 493 -9.37 -32.27 -29.15
C ALA A 493 -8.01 -32.96 -29.42
N ASP A 494 -7.14 -32.30 -30.19
CA ASP A 494 -5.82 -32.78 -30.51
C ASP A 494 -4.77 -32.40 -29.44
N ALA A 495 -3.96 -33.39 -29.04
CA ALA A 495 -2.94 -33.21 -28.01
C ALA A 495 -1.81 -32.23 -28.43
N LYS A 496 -1.51 -32.10 -29.73
CA LYS A 496 -0.44 -31.20 -30.20
C LYS A 496 -0.84 -29.72 -30.07
N SER A 497 -2.11 -29.40 -30.34
CA SER A 497 -2.67 -28.06 -30.31
C SER A 497 -3.28 -27.68 -28.95
N THR A 498 -3.31 -28.64 -28.00
CA THR A 498 -3.94 -28.41 -26.67
C THR A 498 -2.89 -28.43 -25.58
N GLN A 499 -2.74 -27.30 -24.89
CA GLN A 499 -1.87 -27.13 -23.75
C GLN A 499 -2.58 -27.57 -22.46
N PHE A 500 -1.86 -28.22 -21.57
CA PHE A 500 -2.38 -28.64 -20.28
C PHE A 500 -1.88 -27.77 -19.15
N GLY A 501 -2.72 -27.49 -18.14
CA GLY A 501 -2.26 -26.78 -16.97
C GLY A 501 -3.28 -26.66 -15.85
N SER A 502 -2.88 -26.01 -14.78
CA SER A 502 -3.72 -25.80 -13.61
C SER A 502 -4.56 -24.54 -13.74
N CYS A 503 -5.69 -24.51 -13.02
CA CYS A 503 -6.46 -23.30 -12.77
C CYS A 503 -6.93 -23.25 -11.31
N VAL A 504 -7.30 -22.04 -10.90
CA VAL A 504 -7.87 -21.75 -9.59
C VAL A 504 -9.30 -21.26 -9.79
N PHE A 505 -10.23 -21.79 -9.02
CA PHE A 505 -11.55 -21.19 -8.84
C PHE A 505 -11.59 -20.43 -7.50
N ALA A 506 -12.10 -19.20 -7.53
CA ALA A 506 -12.39 -18.43 -6.33
C ALA A 506 -13.57 -17.49 -6.56
N MET A 507 -14.44 -17.29 -5.57
CA MET A 507 -15.65 -16.47 -5.74
C MET A 507 -15.31 -15.03 -6.13
N LYS A 508 -14.42 -14.35 -5.38
CA LYS A 508 -14.02 -12.96 -5.65
C LYS A 508 -12.54 -12.75 -5.30
N PRO A 509 -11.60 -13.21 -6.17
CA PRO A 509 -10.18 -13.11 -5.91
C PRO A 509 -9.59 -11.75 -6.26
N GLY A 510 -8.46 -11.41 -5.59
CA GLY A 510 -7.57 -10.35 -5.99
C GLY A 510 -7.76 -9.02 -5.27
N ASP A 511 -8.37 -9.04 -4.09
CA ASP A 511 -8.39 -7.86 -3.21
C ASP A 511 -7.04 -7.68 -2.53
N GLY A 512 -6.50 -6.45 -2.54
CA GLY A 512 -5.20 -6.13 -1.94
C GLY A 512 -4.15 -5.58 -2.91
N SER A 513 -2.88 -5.56 -2.50
CA SER A 513 -1.79 -4.90 -3.23
C SER A 513 -0.80 -5.82 -3.95
N ALA A 514 -0.62 -7.08 -3.49
CA ALA A 514 0.34 -8.01 -4.06
C ALA A 514 -0.20 -8.76 -5.30
N ARG A 515 -0.92 -8.06 -6.16
CA ARG A 515 -1.64 -8.63 -7.31
C ARG A 515 -0.74 -9.22 -8.38
N GLU A 516 0.40 -8.57 -8.60
CA GLU A 516 1.40 -9.01 -9.56
C GLU A 516 1.97 -10.38 -9.17
N GLN A 517 2.46 -10.51 -7.93
CA GLN A 517 3.01 -11.77 -7.43
C GLN A 517 1.92 -12.85 -7.31
N ALA A 518 0.67 -12.46 -7.00
CA ALA A 518 -0.44 -13.40 -6.96
C ALA A 518 -0.73 -14.05 -8.33
N ALA A 519 -0.52 -13.33 -9.42
CA ALA A 519 -0.65 -13.85 -10.79
C ALA A 519 0.62 -14.58 -11.24
N SER A 520 1.79 -13.94 -11.13
CA SER A 520 3.05 -14.51 -11.63
C SER A 520 3.42 -15.82 -10.95
N CYS A 521 3.20 -15.97 -9.65
CA CYS A 521 3.48 -17.21 -8.94
C CYS A 521 2.63 -18.39 -9.42
N GLN A 522 1.36 -18.15 -9.73
CA GLN A 522 0.52 -19.18 -10.34
C GLN A 522 1.03 -19.57 -11.74
N LYS A 523 1.43 -18.58 -12.54
CA LYS A 523 2.02 -18.82 -13.86
C LYS A 523 3.29 -19.66 -13.79
N VAL A 524 4.20 -19.33 -12.88
CA VAL A 524 5.44 -20.07 -12.65
C VAL A 524 5.18 -21.54 -12.29
N LEU A 525 4.10 -21.80 -11.55
CA LEU A 525 3.70 -23.15 -11.16
C LEU A 525 2.95 -23.93 -12.27
N GLY A 526 2.72 -23.34 -13.45
CA GLY A 526 1.96 -23.97 -14.53
C GLY A 526 0.47 -23.64 -14.54
N GLY A 527 0.08 -22.51 -13.92
CA GLY A 527 -1.27 -21.96 -13.98
C GLY A 527 -1.53 -21.24 -15.31
N TRP A 528 -2.70 -21.49 -15.92
CA TRP A 528 -3.11 -20.89 -17.19
C TRP A 528 -4.41 -20.09 -17.11
N ALA A 529 -5.19 -20.28 -16.08
CA ALA A 529 -6.44 -19.55 -15.90
C ALA A 529 -6.80 -19.37 -14.43
N ASN A 530 -7.58 -18.35 -14.16
CA ASN A 530 -8.42 -18.24 -12.97
C ASN A 530 -9.88 -18.21 -13.42
N ILE A 531 -10.74 -18.88 -12.69
CA ILE A 531 -12.19 -18.85 -12.86
C ILE A 531 -12.76 -18.19 -11.61
N ALA A 532 -13.58 -17.15 -11.77
CA ALA A 532 -14.16 -16.41 -10.66
C ALA A 532 -15.63 -16.10 -10.93
N ASN A 533 -16.45 -15.96 -9.88
CA ASN A 533 -17.77 -15.38 -10.06
C ASN A 533 -17.64 -13.88 -10.38
N GLU A 534 -16.72 -13.19 -9.66
CA GLU A 534 -16.37 -11.79 -9.87
C GLU A 534 -14.89 -11.57 -9.51
N TYR A 535 -14.21 -10.64 -10.14
CA TYR A 535 -12.87 -10.22 -9.72
C TYR A 535 -12.96 -9.03 -8.76
N ALA A 536 -12.34 -9.12 -7.60
CA ALA A 536 -12.35 -8.07 -6.58
C ALA A 536 -11.80 -6.74 -7.12
N THR A 537 -10.80 -6.81 -8.01
CA THR A 537 -10.23 -5.62 -8.65
C THR A 537 -9.95 -5.86 -10.13
N LYS A 538 -10.19 -4.82 -10.96
CA LYS A 538 -9.77 -4.81 -12.37
C LYS A 538 -8.25 -5.05 -12.49
N ARG A 539 -7.47 -4.59 -11.53
CA ARG A 539 -6.00 -4.70 -11.52
C ARG A 539 -5.51 -6.13 -11.43
N TYR A 540 -6.11 -6.97 -10.57
CA TYR A 540 -5.74 -8.38 -10.51
C TYR A 540 -6.07 -9.12 -11.81
N ARG A 541 -7.24 -8.85 -12.37
CA ARG A 541 -7.65 -9.37 -13.68
C ARG A 541 -6.63 -8.99 -14.77
N SER A 542 -6.19 -7.72 -14.79
CA SER A 542 -5.17 -7.25 -15.74
C SER A 542 -3.81 -7.92 -15.52
N ASN A 543 -3.40 -8.17 -14.28
CA ASN A 543 -2.16 -8.91 -14.01
C ASN A 543 -2.21 -10.34 -14.53
N LEU A 544 -3.34 -11.05 -14.41
CA LEU A 544 -3.49 -12.37 -15.02
C LEU A 544 -3.27 -12.32 -16.54
N ILE A 545 -3.90 -11.34 -17.21
CA ILE A 545 -3.73 -11.14 -18.66
C ILE A 545 -2.27 -10.86 -19.03
N ASN A 546 -1.59 -9.98 -18.28
CA ASN A 546 -0.19 -9.64 -18.52
C ASN A 546 0.74 -10.86 -18.43
N TRP A 547 0.39 -11.85 -17.60
CA TRP A 547 1.11 -13.11 -17.48
C TRP A 547 0.63 -14.19 -18.47
N GLY A 548 -0.22 -13.82 -19.44
CA GLY A 548 -0.78 -14.76 -20.42
C GLY A 548 -1.66 -15.83 -19.78
N MET A 549 -2.38 -15.45 -18.72
CA MET A 549 -3.38 -16.28 -18.06
C MET A 549 -4.79 -15.77 -18.40
N LEU A 550 -5.76 -16.69 -18.50
CA LEU A 550 -7.15 -16.35 -18.79
C LEU A 550 -7.93 -16.02 -17.51
N PRO A 551 -8.41 -14.78 -17.34
CA PRO A 551 -9.32 -14.42 -16.26
C PRO A 551 -10.77 -14.71 -16.67
N LEU A 552 -11.22 -15.93 -16.46
CA LEU A 552 -12.58 -16.37 -16.82
C LEU A 552 -13.57 -15.98 -15.71
N THR A 553 -14.81 -15.67 -16.11
CA THR A 553 -15.92 -15.48 -15.17
C THR A 553 -16.97 -16.54 -15.38
N CYS A 554 -17.51 -17.08 -14.28
CA CYS A 554 -18.58 -18.06 -14.25
C CYS A 554 -19.53 -17.71 -13.08
N THR A 555 -20.81 -17.59 -13.37
CA THR A 555 -21.83 -17.29 -12.36
C THR A 555 -22.33 -18.53 -11.63
N GLU A 556 -22.02 -19.70 -12.12
CA GLU A 556 -22.38 -20.98 -11.52
C GLU A 556 -21.35 -21.40 -10.46
N ASP A 557 -21.79 -22.19 -9.48
CA ASP A 557 -20.89 -22.84 -8.54
C ASP A 557 -20.17 -24.02 -9.24
N ILE A 558 -18.84 -24.09 -9.06
CA ILE A 558 -17.98 -25.10 -9.67
C ILE A 558 -17.54 -26.12 -8.62
#